data_f5f14afaa4708a56a2b01c73636d630f
#
_entry.id   f5f14afaa4708a56a2b01c73636d630f
#
_cell.length_a   1.000
_cell.length_b   1.000
_cell.length_c   1.000
_cell.angle_alpha   90.00
_cell.angle_beta   90.00
_cell.angle_gamma   90.00
#
_symmetry.space_group_name_H-M   'P 1'
#
loop_
_entity.id
_entity.type
_entity.pdbx_description
1 polymer ?
#
loop_
_entity_poly.entity_id
_entity_poly.type
_entity_poly.pdbx_seq_one_letter_code
_entity_poly.pdbx_strand_id
1 'polypeptide(L)'
;LGLGGVGSYAAECLARSGVGELTLVDSDTIALTNLNRQLEALHSTLGMPKAEVMAARVRDISPDCRVTPVVKRYEGACREEFFGEHYDFVVDAIDLVSCKLDLIQTVLGRGIPKISALGTGNKLDPGQFRISDISRTEGCPLARVVRRELRSRGIHHHRVVWSPELPAVTDQSGEAPPPGRRSVPASVSWVPSCAGLMMAGDVVMTLAGRNRA
;
A
#
# COMPACT_ATOMS: atom_id res chain seq x y z
N LEU A 1 -3.18 5.19 1.39
CA LEU A 1 -1.91 5.82 1.68
C LEU A 1 -0.77 5.02 1.04
N GLY A 2 0.14 5.73 0.31
CA GLY A 2 1.17 5.14 -0.53
C GLY A 2 0.62 4.73 -1.90
N LEU A 3 1.12 5.34 -2.98
CA LEU A 3 0.67 5.12 -4.36
C LEU A 3 1.78 4.53 -5.25
N GLY A 4 2.64 3.70 -4.66
CA GLY A 4 3.64 2.94 -5.41
C GLY A 4 3.04 1.74 -6.16
N GLY A 5 3.86 0.72 -6.42
CA GLY A 5 3.46 -0.48 -7.18
C GLY A 5 2.30 -1.30 -6.60
N VAL A 6 1.97 -1.12 -5.31
CA VAL A 6 0.79 -1.74 -4.68
C VAL A 6 -0.38 -0.78 -4.67
N GLY A 7 -0.18 0.42 -4.12
CA GLY A 7 -1.28 1.36 -3.86
C GLY A 7 -1.89 1.95 -5.13
N SER A 8 -1.12 2.15 -6.20
CA SER A 8 -1.66 2.64 -7.47
C SER A 8 -2.66 1.65 -8.10
N TYR A 9 -2.33 0.35 -8.09
CA TYR A 9 -3.25 -0.68 -8.57
C TYR A 9 -4.45 -0.88 -7.65
N ALA A 10 -4.26 -0.73 -6.33
CA ALA A 10 -5.39 -0.75 -5.40
C ALA A 10 -6.35 0.42 -5.67
N ALA A 11 -5.85 1.63 -5.84
CA ALA A 11 -6.65 2.82 -6.12
C ALA A 11 -7.44 2.68 -7.43
N GLU A 12 -6.80 2.21 -8.51
CA GLU A 12 -7.49 1.96 -9.78
C GLU A 12 -8.60 0.91 -9.64
N CYS A 13 -8.30 -0.21 -8.99
CA CYS A 13 -9.29 -1.27 -8.80
C CYS A 13 -10.49 -0.80 -7.98
N LEU A 14 -10.28 0.00 -6.93
CA LEU A 14 -11.35 0.59 -6.14
C LEU A 14 -12.23 1.53 -6.97
N ALA A 15 -11.62 2.39 -7.80
CA ALA A 15 -12.34 3.27 -8.72
C ALA A 15 -13.21 2.46 -9.71
N ARG A 16 -12.64 1.42 -10.33
CA ARG A 16 -13.37 0.53 -11.26
C ARG A 16 -14.47 -0.30 -10.59
N SER A 17 -14.39 -0.45 -9.27
CA SER A 17 -15.39 -1.20 -8.48
C SER A 17 -16.50 -0.31 -7.93
N GLY A 18 -16.57 0.96 -8.31
CA GLY A 18 -17.64 1.87 -7.95
C GLY A 18 -17.54 2.46 -6.53
N VAL A 19 -16.33 2.53 -5.96
CA VAL A 19 -16.11 3.28 -4.70
C VAL A 19 -16.41 4.76 -4.95
N GLY A 20 -17.32 5.33 -4.19
CA GLY A 20 -17.83 6.69 -4.41
C GLY A 20 -16.88 7.80 -3.96
N GLU A 21 -15.91 7.50 -3.08
CA GLU A 21 -14.94 8.49 -2.61
C GLU A 21 -13.58 7.88 -2.33
N LEU A 22 -12.52 8.56 -2.75
CA LEU A 22 -11.13 8.16 -2.54
C LEU A 22 -10.26 9.35 -2.12
N THR A 23 -9.62 9.24 -0.95
CA THR A 23 -8.51 10.11 -0.56
C THR A 23 -7.19 9.41 -0.88
N LEU A 24 -6.41 10.00 -1.78
CA LEU A 24 -5.16 9.45 -2.31
C LEU A 24 -3.97 10.19 -1.71
N VAL A 25 -3.19 9.52 -0.85
CA VAL A 25 -2.10 10.13 -0.10
C VAL A 25 -0.75 9.57 -0.55
N ASP A 26 0.10 10.42 -1.09
CA ASP A 26 1.51 10.13 -1.39
C ASP A 26 2.30 11.43 -1.50
N SER A 27 3.51 11.47 -0.97
CA SER A 27 4.39 12.67 -1.01
C SER A 27 5.33 12.70 -2.20
N ASP A 28 5.48 11.57 -2.91
CA ASP A 28 6.52 11.42 -3.93
C ASP A 28 6.06 11.95 -5.28
N THR A 29 7.05 12.32 -6.08
CA THR A 29 6.91 12.52 -7.53
C THR A 29 7.29 11.23 -8.27
N ILE A 30 6.80 11.12 -9.50
CA ILE A 30 7.07 9.99 -10.38
C ILE A 30 8.52 10.07 -10.88
N ALA A 31 9.28 9.00 -10.65
CA ALA A 31 10.66 8.86 -11.09
C ALA A 31 10.79 7.79 -12.19
N LEU A 32 11.85 7.88 -12.99
CA LEU A 32 12.15 6.91 -14.06
C LEU A 32 12.20 5.47 -13.55
N THR A 33 12.72 5.27 -12.34
CA THR A 33 12.80 3.96 -11.67
C THR A 33 11.45 3.39 -11.24
N ASN A 34 10.37 4.13 -11.39
CA ASN A 34 9.01 3.68 -11.08
C ASN A 34 8.31 3.01 -12.27
N LEU A 35 8.76 3.27 -13.50
CA LEU A 35 8.15 2.81 -14.75
C LEU A 35 7.92 1.29 -14.80
N ASN A 36 8.78 0.54 -14.17
CA ASN A 36 8.72 -0.92 -14.23
C ASN A 36 7.58 -1.55 -13.42
N ARG A 37 6.89 -0.78 -12.53
CA ARG A 37 5.89 -1.38 -11.63
C ARG A 37 4.79 -0.47 -11.11
N GLN A 38 4.88 0.85 -11.29
CA GLN A 38 3.88 1.79 -10.79
C GLN A 38 2.95 2.21 -11.93
N LEU A 39 1.65 2.13 -11.71
CA LEU A 39 0.63 2.31 -12.74
C LEU A 39 0.60 3.74 -13.30
N GLU A 40 0.83 4.74 -12.43
CA GLU A 40 0.87 6.16 -12.74
C GLU A 40 2.16 6.59 -13.44
N ALA A 41 3.18 5.71 -13.43
CA ALA A 41 4.49 6.04 -13.97
C ALA A 41 4.55 5.78 -15.47
N LEU A 42 4.57 6.86 -16.24
CA LEU A 42 4.75 6.91 -17.68
C LEU A 42 5.82 7.95 -18.00
N HIS A 43 6.42 7.89 -19.19
CA HIS A 43 7.35 8.94 -19.63
C HIS A 43 6.71 10.33 -19.61
N SER A 44 5.41 10.41 -19.92
CA SER A 44 4.64 11.66 -19.92
C SER A 44 4.31 12.20 -18.52
N THR A 45 4.45 11.40 -17.47
CA THR A 45 4.11 11.79 -16.09
C THR A 45 5.33 11.95 -15.19
N LEU A 46 6.55 11.79 -15.72
CA LEU A 46 7.78 11.96 -14.94
C LEU A 46 7.85 13.34 -14.27
N GLY A 47 8.21 13.37 -12.99
CA GLY A 47 8.29 14.58 -12.16
C GLY A 47 6.95 15.05 -11.59
N MET A 48 5.82 14.53 -12.03
CA MET A 48 4.51 14.89 -11.50
C MET A 48 4.23 14.21 -10.15
N PRO A 49 3.46 14.84 -9.24
CA PRO A 49 3.07 14.22 -7.98
C PRO A 49 2.20 12.97 -8.21
N LYS A 50 2.56 11.86 -7.57
CA LYS A 50 1.83 10.58 -7.72
C LYS A 50 0.36 10.70 -7.36
N ALA A 51 0.03 11.38 -6.26
CA ALA A 51 -1.35 11.56 -5.81
C ALA A 51 -2.21 12.29 -6.84
N GLU A 52 -1.68 13.31 -7.49
CA GLU A 52 -2.39 14.09 -8.51
C GLU A 52 -2.62 13.29 -9.79
N VAL A 53 -1.58 12.58 -10.28
CA VAL A 53 -1.69 11.74 -11.48
C VAL A 53 -2.70 10.61 -11.26
N MET A 54 -2.66 9.96 -10.12
CA MET A 54 -3.64 8.93 -9.79
C MET A 54 -5.05 9.50 -9.62
N ALA A 55 -5.20 10.70 -9.05
CA ALA A 55 -6.51 11.34 -8.94
C ALA A 55 -7.10 11.70 -10.30
N ALA A 56 -6.28 12.19 -11.24
CA ALA A 56 -6.72 12.44 -12.61
C ALA A 56 -7.18 11.15 -13.30
N ARG A 57 -6.41 10.06 -13.13
CA ARG A 57 -6.75 8.74 -13.67
C ARG A 57 -8.06 8.18 -13.08
N VAL A 58 -8.27 8.31 -11.76
CA VAL A 58 -9.51 7.87 -11.12
C VAL A 58 -10.72 8.63 -11.65
N ARG A 59 -10.62 9.95 -11.84
CA ARG A 59 -11.71 10.77 -12.41
C ARG A 59 -12.04 10.37 -13.85
N ASP A 60 -11.05 9.96 -14.63
CA ASP A 60 -11.26 9.47 -16.01
C ASP A 60 -11.92 8.08 -16.03
N ILE A 61 -11.64 7.24 -15.03
CA ILE A 61 -12.26 5.91 -14.88
C ILE A 61 -13.69 6.02 -14.33
N SER A 62 -13.90 6.84 -13.32
CA SER A 62 -15.16 6.99 -12.58
C SER A 62 -15.42 8.47 -12.31
N PRO A 63 -16.06 9.19 -13.25
CA PRO A 63 -16.34 10.61 -13.11
C PRO A 63 -17.15 10.97 -11.86
N ASP A 64 -18.00 10.06 -11.39
CA ASP A 64 -18.84 10.25 -10.20
C ASP A 64 -18.08 10.01 -8.88
N CYS A 65 -16.87 9.48 -8.93
CA CYS A 65 -16.04 9.28 -7.74
C CYS A 65 -15.44 10.61 -7.27
N ARG A 66 -15.72 10.98 -6.02
CA ARG A 66 -15.07 12.14 -5.40
C ARG A 66 -13.63 11.77 -5.02
N VAL A 67 -12.66 12.42 -5.64
CA VAL A 67 -11.24 12.10 -5.45
C VAL A 67 -10.48 13.30 -4.89
N THR A 68 -9.86 13.10 -3.73
CA THR A 68 -9.03 14.09 -3.05
C THR A 68 -7.56 13.66 -3.08
N PRO A 69 -6.69 14.27 -3.91
CA PRO A 69 -5.25 14.05 -3.84
C PRO A 69 -4.64 14.80 -2.67
N VAL A 70 -3.77 14.13 -1.91
CA VAL A 70 -3.02 14.71 -0.80
C VAL A 70 -1.53 14.47 -1.04
N VAL A 71 -0.84 15.50 -1.53
CA VAL A 71 0.61 15.45 -1.77
C VAL A 71 1.35 15.74 -0.47
N LYS A 72 1.30 14.77 0.44
CA LYS A 72 1.91 14.87 1.77
C LYS A 72 2.31 13.50 2.29
N ARG A 73 3.43 13.45 3.02
CA ARG A 73 3.85 12.24 3.74
C ARG A 73 3.02 12.08 5.00
N TYR A 74 2.49 10.87 5.19
CA TYR A 74 1.91 10.49 6.48
C TYR A 74 3.02 10.27 7.51
N GLU A 75 2.95 10.99 8.61
CA GLU A 75 3.83 10.85 9.77
C GLU A 75 3.03 11.03 11.06
N GLY A 76 3.47 10.39 12.14
CA GLY A 76 2.77 10.47 13.43
C GLY A 76 2.56 11.89 13.95
N ALA A 77 3.48 12.82 13.64
CA ALA A 77 3.38 14.22 14.05
C ALA A 77 2.23 15.00 13.38
N CYS A 78 1.83 14.57 12.16
CA CYS A 78 0.75 15.24 11.41
C CYS A 78 -0.48 14.33 11.18
N ARG A 79 -0.61 13.25 11.96
CA ARG A 79 -1.67 12.24 11.77
C ARG A 79 -3.07 12.81 11.77
N GLU A 80 -3.35 13.80 12.61
CA GLU A 80 -4.69 14.40 12.74
C GLU A 80 -5.15 15.11 11.46
N GLU A 81 -4.23 15.58 10.64
CA GLU A 81 -4.53 16.22 9.36
C GLU A 81 -5.12 15.23 8.33
N PHE A 82 -4.84 13.93 8.49
CA PHE A 82 -5.32 12.87 7.61
C PHE A 82 -6.65 12.25 8.05
N PHE A 83 -7.11 12.55 9.25
CA PHE A 83 -8.31 11.95 9.85
C PHE A 83 -9.33 12.98 10.31
N GLY A 84 -9.38 14.14 9.66
CA GLY A 84 -10.41 15.17 9.87
C GLY A 84 -11.79 14.79 9.35
N GLU A 85 -11.84 13.79 8.45
CA GLU A 85 -13.08 13.26 7.87
C GLU A 85 -13.27 11.79 8.28
N HIS A 86 -14.49 11.30 8.06
CA HIS A 86 -14.83 9.89 8.28
C HIS A 86 -14.34 9.03 7.10
N TYR A 87 -13.74 7.90 7.41
CA TYR A 87 -13.33 6.89 6.43
C TYR A 87 -13.98 5.53 6.76
N ASP A 88 -14.62 4.92 5.78
CA ASP A 88 -15.18 3.57 5.89
C ASP A 88 -14.08 2.48 5.88
N PHE A 89 -12.94 2.77 5.26
CA PHE A 89 -11.83 1.84 5.16
C PHE A 89 -10.50 2.55 4.90
N VAL A 90 -9.40 2.02 5.45
CA VAL A 90 -8.04 2.51 5.20
C VAL A 90 -7.18 1.44 4.55
N VAL A 91 -6.61 1.75 3.38
CA VAL A 91 -5.63 0.91 2.66
C VAL A 91 -4.24 1.46 2.91
N ASP A 92 -3.39 0.66 3.54
CA ASP A 92 -2.01 0.99 3.86
C ASP A 92 -1.04 0.27 2.91
N ALA A 93 -0.47 1.02 1.97
CA ALA A 93 0.59 0.58 1.07
C ALA A 93 1.90 1.36 1.30
N ILE A 94 2.06 1.96 2.50
CA ILE A 94 3.29 2.67 2.90
C ILE A 94 4.43 1.66 3.09
N ASP A 95 5.63 1.99 2.62
CA ASP A 95 6.81 1.14 2.78
C ASP A 95 7.67 1.50 4.00
N LEU A 96 7.57 2.73 4.52
CA LEU A 96 8.30 3.18 5.71
C LEU A 96 7.67 2.59 6.97
N VAL A 97 8.42 1.74 7.66
CA VAL A 97 7.93 0.95 8.81
C VAL A 97 7.39 1.83 9.94
N SER A 98 8.07 2.92 10.28
CA SER A 98 7.62 3.82 11.35
C SER A 98 6.26 4.44 11.07
N CYS A 99 6.05 4.94 9.85
CA CYS A 99 4.78 5.51 9.41
C CYS A 99 3.68 4.45 9.33
N LYS A 100 4.00 3.26 8.81
CA LYS A 100 3.07 2.12 8.78
C LYS A 100 2.59 1.72 10.17
N LEU A 101 3.49 1.61 11.13
CA LEU A 101 3.15 1.23 12.51
C LEU A 101 2.28 2.28 13.20
N ASP A 102 2.60 3.57 13.02
CA ASP A 102 1.79 4.67 13.53
C ASP A 102 0.40 4.68 12.90
N LEU A 103 0.32 4.53 11.57
CA LEU A 103 -0.95 4.46 10.85
C LEU A 103 -1.82 3.30 11.36
N ILE A 104 -1.27 2.09 11.48
CA ILE A 104 -1.99 0.93 11.98
C ILE A 104 -2.55 1.19 13.38
N GLN A 105 -1.74 1.74 14.27
CA GLN A 105 -2.15 2.06 15.65
C GLN A 105 -3.24 3.12 15.68
N THR A 106 -3.09 4.19 14.90
CA THR A 106 -4.06 5.29 14.80
C THR A 106 -5.41 4.82 14.29
N VAL A 107 -5.41 4.06 13.19
CA VAL A 107 -6.64 3.56 12.56
C VAL A 107 -7.35 2.52 13.44
N LEU A 108 -6.58 1.68 14.16
CA LEU A 108 -7.13 0.77 15.18
C LEU A 108 -7.82 1.53 16.31
N GLY A 109 -7.16 2.55 16.86
CA GLY A 109 -7.72 3.37 17.95
C GLY A 109 -9.01 4.11 17.55
N ARG A 110 -9.20 4.34 16.24
CA ARG A 110 -10.40 4.97 15.67
C ARG A 110 -11.49 3.97 15.27
N GLY A 111 -11.23 2.66 15.38
CA GLY A 111 -12.17 1.61 14.98
C GLY A 111 -12.40 1.51 13.47
N ILE A 112 -11.54 2.09 12.64
CA ILE A 112 -11.69 2.08 11.18
C ILE A 112 -11.19 0.74 10.62
N PRO A 113 -11.98 0.05 9.76
CA PRO A 113 -11.52 -1.11 9.02
C PRO A 113 -10.29 -0.80 8.16
N LYS A 114 -9.36 -1.75 8.08
CA LYS A 114 -8.09 -1.52 7.36
C LYS A 114 -7.43 -2.78 6.88
N ILE A 115 -6.56 -2.64 5.88
CA ILE A 115 -5.64 -3.67 5.41
C ILE A 115 -4.27 -3.05 5.10
N SER A 116 -3.18 -3.74 5.44
CA SER A 116 -1.82 -3.29 5.12
C SER A 116 -1.12 -4.24 4.15
N ALA A 117 -0.42 -3.67 3.17
CA ALA A 117 0.53 -4.41 2.36
C ALA A 117 1.82 -4.67 3.15
N LEU A 118 2.31 -5.90 3.10
CA LEU A 118 3.64 -6.26 3.55
C LEU A 118 4.61 -6.39 2.37
N GLY A 119 5.80 -6.98 2.56
CA GLY A 119 6.85 -6.97 1.56
C GLY A 119 6.46 -7.62 0.23
N THR A 120 6.51 -6.85 -0.84
CA THR A 120 6.29 -7.31 -2.23
C THR A 120 7.58 -7.26 -3.06
N GLY A 121 8.65 -6.65 -2.56
CA GLY A 121 9.95 -6.61 -3.22
C GLY A 121 10.70 -7.94 -3.16
N ASN A 122 11.55 -8.19 -4.16
CA ASN A 122 12.36 -9.40 -4.33
C ASN A 122 11.52 -10.69 -4.37
N LYS A 123 10.34 -10.62 -4.98
CA LYS A 123 9.41 -11.74 -5.17
C LYS A 123 9.03 -11.87 -6.63
N LEU A 124 8.75 -13.10 -7.08
CA LEU A 124 8.48 -13.44 -8.46
C LEU A 124 7.13 -14.14 -8.66
N ASP A 125 6.61 -14.80 -7.62
CA ASP A 125 5.38 -15.59 -7.70
C ASP A 125 4.20 -14.88 -6.99
N PRO A 126 3.33 -14.21 -7.76
CA PRO A 126 2.15 -13.54 -7.21
C PRO A 126 1.10 -14.55 -6.71
N GLY A 127 1.13 -15.81 -7.16
CA GLY A 127 0.21 -16.86 -6.72
C GLY A 127 0.38 -17.24 -5.24
N GLN A 128 1.47 -16.86 -4.61
CA GLN A 128 1.72 -17.09 -3.19
C GLN A 128 1.13 -16.01 -2.28
N PHE A 129 0.59 -14.93 -2.80
CA PHE A 129 -0.04 -13.92 -1.95
C PHE A 129 -1.25 -14.47 -1.18
N ARG A 130 -1.36 -14.04 0.06
CA ARG A 130 -2.45 -14.38 0.98
C ARG A 130 -2.93 -13.13 1.70
N ILE A 131 -4.23 -13.09 1.99
CA ILE A 131 -4.79 -12.15 2.96
C ILE A 131 -5.08 -12.93 4.22
N SER A 132 -4.52 -12.49 5.35
CA SER A 132 -4.76 -13.11 6.64
C SER A 132 -4.48 -12.13 7.79
N ASP A 133 -4.67 -12.61 9.00
CA ASP A 133 -4.17 -11.93 10.19
C ASP A 133 -2.63 -11.93 10.23
N ILE A 134 -2.02 -10.86 10.71
CA ILE A 134 -0.55 -10.72 10.80
C ILE A 134 0.09 -11.80 11.67
N SER A 135 -0.64 -12.35 12.65
CA SER A 135 -0.15 -13.42 13.51
C SER A 135 0.16 -14.71 12.75
N ARG A 136 -0.47 -14.91 11.58
CA ARG A 136 -0.31 -16.08 10.71
C ARG A 136 0.78 -15.94 9.65
N THR A 137 1.47 -14.77 9.61
CA THR A 137 2.48 -14.51 8.59
C THR A 137 3.78 -15.26 8.87
N GLU A 138 4.42 -15.77 7.81
CA GLU A 138 5.70 -16.48 7.85
C GLU A 138 6.57 -16.10 6.64
N GLY A 139 7.88 -16.40 6.65
CA GLY A 139 8.79 -16.20 5.52
C GLY A 139 9.11 -14.74 5.16
N CYS A 140 8.21 -13.79 5.35
CA CYS A 140 8.39 -12.40 4.96
C CYS A 140 9.17 -11.59 6.02
N PRO A 141 10.35 -11.01 5.68
CA PRO A 141 11.14 -10.22 6.64
C PRO A 141 10.40 -8.98 7.16
N LEU A 142 9.69 -8.25 6.29
CA LEU A 142 8.91 -7.08 6.71
C LEU A 142 7.78 -7.47 7.65
N ALA A 143 7.07 -8.58 7.36
CA ALA A 143 6.03 -9.10 8.24
C ALA A 143 6.57 -9.40 9.64
N ARG A 144 7.77 -9.98 9.73
CA ARG A 144 8.43 -10.29 11.00
C ARG A 144 8.67 -9.02 11.82
N VAL A 145 9.19 -7.98 11.19
CA VAL A 145 9.45 -6.69 11.85
C VAL A 145 8.14 -6.05 12.31
N VAL A 146 7.18 -5.87 11.41
CA VAL A 146 5.88 -5.23 11.72
C VAL A 146 5.15 -6.00 12.82
N ARG A 147 5.09 -7.33 12.75
CA ARG A 147 4.45 -8.17 13.77
C ARG A 147 5.10 -8.02 15.15
N ARG A 148 6.43 -7.98 15.22
CA ARG A 148 7.15 -7.77 16.49
C ARG A 148 6.84 -6.42 17.09
N GLU A 149 6.93 -5.36 16.28
CA GLU A 149 6.68 -3.99 16.72
C GLU A 149 5.21 -3.73 17.10
N LEU A 150 4.26 -4.35 16.42
CA LEU A 150 2.84 -4.29 16.79
C LEU A 150 2.60 -5.00 18.12
N ARG A 151 3.20 -6.18 18.33
CA ARG A 151 3.08 -6.91 19.61
C ARG A 151 3.63 -6.12 20.80
N SER A 152 4.75 -5.42 20.65
CA SER A 152 5.29 -4.55 21.71
C SER A 152 4.37 -3.37 22.06
N ARG A 153 3.41 -3.04 21.19
CA ARG A 153 2.37 -2.03 21.38
C ARG A 153 1.02 -2.61 21.80
N GLY A 154 0.97 -3.90 22.14
CA GLY A 154 -0.26 -4.59 22.53
C GLY A 154 -1.20 -4.93 21.37
N ILE A 155 -0.74 -4.78 20.11
CA ILE A 155 -1.52 -5.07 18.91
C ILE A 155 -1.15 -6.46 18.40
N HIS A 156 -2.05 -7.42 18.57
CA HIS A 156 -1.83 -8.82 18.22
C HIS A 156 -2.48 -9.22 16.90
N HIS A 157 -3.51 -8.48 16.48
CA HIS A 157 -4.33 -8.77 15.30
C HIS A 157 -4.33 -7.59 14.33
N HIS A 158 -4.05 -7.88 13.06
CA HIS A 158 -4.10 -6.90 11.99
C HIS A 158 -4.22 -7.61 10.64
N ARG A 159 -5.14 -7.16 9.79
CA ARG A 159 -5.35 -7.73 8.46
C ARG A 159 -4.27 -7.27 7.49
N VAL A 160 -3.63 -8.22 6.81
CA VAL A 160 -2.51 -7.93 5.90
C VAL A 160 -2.58 -8.74 4.62
N VAL A 161 -2.07 -8.17 3.52
CA VAL A 161 -1.65 -8.92 2.33
C VAL A 161 -0.15 -9.20 2.42
N TRP A 162 0.24 -10.44 2.20
CA TRP A 162 1.63 -10.91 2.34
C TRP A 162 1.88 -12.16 1.52
N SER A 163 3.16 -12.49 1.30
CA SER A 163 3.57 -13.73 0.62
C SER A 163 4.61 -14.46 1.46
N PRO A 164 4.52 -15.78 1.62
CA PRO A 164 5.54 -16.61 2.28
C PRO A 164 6.80 -16.81 1.42
N GLU A 165 6.75 -16.44 0.14
CA GLU A 165 7.90 -16.55 -0.76
C GLU A 165 9.14 -15.90 -0.14
N LEU A 166 10.25 -16.62 -0.14
CA LEU A 166 11.52 -16.07 0.31
C LEU A 166 12.03 -15.04 -0.72
N PRO A 167 12.64 -13.92 -0.27
CA PRO A 167 13.18 -12.94 -1.18
C PRO A 167 14.22 -13.57 -2.13
N ALA A 168 14.02 -13.36 -3.43
CA ALA A 168 15.01 -13.74 -4.42
C ALA A 168 16.34 -12.99 -4.18
N VAL A 169 17.45 -13.66 -4.44
CA VAL A 169 18.76 -13.02 -4.46
C VAL A 169 18.83 -12.15 -5.71
N THR A 170 19.00 -10.85 -5.50
CA THR A 170 19.18 -9.91 -6.62
C THR A 170 20.64 -9.69 -6.88
N ASP A 171 21.03 -9.63 -8.16
CA ASP A 171 22.36 -9.16 -8.54
C ASP A 171 22.53 -7.74 -8.00
N GLN A 172 23.70 -7.49 -7.42
CA GLN A 172 24.00 -6.17 -6.89
C GLN A 172 24.15 -5.21 -8.07
N SER A 173 23.21 -4.30 -8.22
CA SER A 173 23.19 -3.28 -9.29
C SER A 173 24.29 -2.24 -9.19
N GLY A 174 25.18 -2.34 -8.19
CA GLY A 174 26.15 -1.30 -7.86
C GLY A 174 25.55 -0.03 -7.25
N GLU A 175 24.24 0.06 -7.11
CA GLU A 175 23.56 1.18 -6.47
C GLU A 175 23.63 1.07 -4.95
N ALA A 176 23.89 2.21 -4.30
CA ALA A 176 23.84 2.27 -2.83
C ALA A 176 22.41 2.05 -2.32
N PRO A 177 22.21 1.22 -1.30
CA PRO A 177 20.89 1.03 -0.71
C PRO A 177 20.32 2.35 -0.18
N PRO A 178 19.01 2.59 -0.30
CA PRO A 178 18.38 3.75 0.33
C PRO A 178 18.63 3.79 1.85
N PRO A 179 18.64 4.97 2.47
CA PRO A 179 18.86 5.11 3.92
C PRO A 179 17.96 4.16 4.72
N GLY A 180 18.58 3.42 5.65
CA GLY A 180 17.87 2.44 6.51
C GLY A 180 17.61 1.07 5.88
N ARG A 181 18.03 0.81 4.64
CA ARG A 181 17.93 -0.49 3.97
C ARG A 181 19.30 -1.16 3.79
N ARG A 182 19.30 -2.49 3.84
CA ARG A 182 20.54 -3.30 3.63
C ARG A 182 20.83 -3.62 2.16
N SER A 183 19.85 -3.46 1.29
CA SER A 183 19.94 -3.72 -0.15
C SER A 183 18.94 -2.86 -0.90
N VAL A 184 19.17 -2.65 -2.18
CA VAL A 184 18.19 -2.07 -3.10
C VAL A 184 17.12 -3.14 -3.38
N PRO A 185 15.84 -2.96 -2.99
CA PRO A 185 14.83 -3.94 -3.30
C PRO A 185 14.51 -3.90 -4.79
N ALA A 186 14.71 -5.02 -5.48
CA ALA A 186 14.21 -5.19 -6.82
C ALA A 186 12.69 -5.46 -6.81
N SER A 187 12.02 -5.09 -7.87
CA SER A 187 10.60 -5.37 -8.03
C SER A 187 10.27 -5.60 -9.51
N VAL A 188 9.27 -6.43 -9.74
CA VAL A 188 8.70 -6.71 -11.06
C VAL A 188 7.26 -6.18 -11.10
N SER A 189 6.73 -5.96 -12.30
CA SER A 189 5.42 -5.29 -12.42
C SER A 189 4.26 -6.12 -11.86
N TRP A 190 4.26 -7.42 -12.08
CA TRP A 190 3.11 -8.30 -11.77
C TRP A 190 2.97 -8.66 -10.28
N VAL A 191 4.03 -8.57 -9.48
CA VAL A 191 3.97 -8.96 -8.06
C VAL A 191 3.28 -7.88 -7.21
N PRO A 192 3.75 -6.63 -7.15
CA PRO A 192 3.09 -5.61 -6.34
C PRO A 192 1.69 -5.26 -6.87
N SER A 193 1.46 -5.33 -8.19
CA SER A 193 0.15 -5.10 -8.77
C SER A 193 -0.88 -6.12 -8.29
N CYS A 194 -0.54 -7.41 -8.28
CA CYS A 194 -1.43 -8.45 -7.73
C CYS A 194 -1.76 -8.21 -6.26
N ALA A 195 -0.78 -7.83 -5.45
CA ALA A 195 -1.04 -7.48 -4.05
C ALA A 195 -2.04 -6.31 -3.92
N GLY A 196 -1.88 -5.27 -4.75
CA GLY A 196 -2.81 -4.13 -4.79
C GLY A 196 -4.23 -4.52 -5.19
N LEU A 197 -4.37 -5.34 -6.23
CA LEU A 197 -5.68 -5.86 -6.67
C LEU A 197 -6.35 -6.73 -5.60
N MET A 198 -5.59 -7.58 -4.91
CA MET A 198 -6.11 -8.40 -3.80
C MET A 198 -6.61 -7.54 -2.65
N MET A 199 -5.85 -6.48 -2.28
CA MET A 199 -6.27 -5.53 -1.24
C MET A 199 -7.58 -4.83 -1.62
N ALA A 200 -7.68 -4.33 -2.85
CA ALA A 200 -8.89 -3.68 -3.33
C ALA A 200 -10.10 -4.62 -3.32
N GLY A 201 -9.93 -5.86 -3.77
CA GLY A 201 -10.98 -6.87 -3.70
C GLY A 201 -11.46 -7.13 -2.26
N ASP A 202 -10.54 -7.21 -1.31
CA ASP A 202 -10.86 -7.37 0.12
C ASP A 202 -11.65 -6.16 0.67
N VAL A 203 -11.26 -4.93 0.31
CA VAL A 203 -11.99 -3.71 0.66
C VAL A 203 -13.41 -3.72 0.12
N VAL A 204 -13.56 -3.98 -1.19
CA VAL A 204 -14.88 -4.01 -1.86
C VAL A 204 -15.79 -5.05 -1.23
N MET A 205 -15.30 -6.27 -0.98
CA MET A 205 -16.08 -7.33 -0.34
C MET A 205 -16.47 -6.97 1.10
N THR A 206 -15.58 -6.27 1.83
CA THR A 206 -15.86 -5.80 3.18
C THR A 206 -16.95 -4.74 3.17
N LEU A 207 -16.84 -3.71 2.34
CA LEU A 207 -17.80 -2.63 2.24
C LEU A 207 -19.17 -3.11 1.74
N ALA A 208 -19.18 -4.12 0.85
CA ALA A 208 -20.41 -4.75 0.37
C ALA A 208 -21.07 -5.72 1.39
N GLY A 209 -20.50 -5.88 2.59
CA GLY A 209 -21.00 -6.84 3.59
C GLY A 209 -20.88 -8.31 3.19
N ARG A 210 -19.97 -8.62 2.24
CA ARG A 210 -19.76 -9.96 1.67
C ARG A 210 -18.41 -10.57 2.09
N ASN A 211 -18.01 -10.35 3.34
CA ASN A 211 -16.78 -10.96 3.86
C ASN A 211 -16.84 -12.48 3.73
N ARG A 212 -15.80 -13.06 3.10
CA ARG A 212 -15.58 -14.51 3.19
C ARG A 212 -15.22 -14.84 4.64
N ALA A 213 -16.02 -15.70 5.25
CA ALA A 213 -15.78 -16.24 6.56
C ALA A 213 -14.39 -16.93 6.64
#